data_f8407ceef2f414a8127016756681e143
#
_entry.id   f8407ceef2f414a8127016756681e143
#
_cell.length_a   1.000
_cell.length_b   1.000
_cell.length_c   1.000
_cell.angle_alpha   90.00
_cell.angle_beta   90.00
_cell.angle_gamma   90.00
#
_symmetry.space_group_name_H-M   'P 1'
#
loop_
_entity.id
_entity.type
_entity.pdbx_description
1 polymer ?
#
loop_
_entity_poly.entity_id
_entity_poly.type
_entity_poly.pdbx_seq_one_letter_code
_entity_poly.pdbx_strand_id
1 'polypeptide(L)'
;MGQQAFGKSALEKFHTGTDHEVVAVYCAPDKEGKPVDPVKEYAQSVGLPVFQPSNFKDQEVLDQIKSHDADLCVMAYVIIFVPEAARDIPKHGSICFHPSLLPLHRGPSSINWPIIWGAEKTGLTIFYPNDGLDEGEILLQKKLK
;
A
#
# COMPACT_ATOMS: atom_id res chain seq x y z
N MET A 1 3.79 1.79 -2.60
CA MET A 1 2.48 2.16 -3.20
C MET A 1 1.50 2.51 -2.10
N GLY A 2 0.72 3.56 -2.24
CA GLY A 2 -0.25 3.93 -1.21
C GLY A 2 -0.89 5.28 -1.46
N GLN A 3 -1.77 5.68 -0.54
CA GLN A 3 -2.44 6.97 -0.60
C GLN A 3 -3.00 7.39 0.74
N GLN A 4 -3.47 8.63 0.81
CA GLN A 4 -4.05 9.29 1.98
C GLN A 4 -3.09 9.35 3.19
N ALA A 5 -3.63 9.68 4.36
CA ALA A 5 -2.83 9.90 5.58
C ALA A 5 -2.07 8.63 6.02
N PHE A 6 -2.67 7.46 5.88
CA PHE A 6 -1.99 6.21 6.25
C PHE A 6 -0.83 5.91 5.31
N GLY A 7 -1.03 6.03 4.00
CA GLY A 7 0.05 5.87 3.02
C GLY A 7 1.19 6.85 3.24
N LYS A 8 0.87 8.12 3.55
CA LYS A 8 1.85 9.13 3.92
C LYS A 8 2.66 8.73 5.16
N SER A 9 1.97 8.31 6.23
CA SER A 9 2.64 7.91 7.48
C SER A 9 3.59 6.73 7.27
N ALA A 10 3.19 5.74 6.46
CA ALA A 10 4.05 4.63 6.10
C ALA A 10 5.27 5.09 5.29
N LEU A 11 5.06 5.96 4.28
CA LEU A 11 6.13 6.51 3.46
C LEU A 11 7.15 7.31 4.30
N GLU A 12 6.68 8.16 5.21
CA GLU A 12 7.55 8.90 6.13
C GLU A 12 8.45 7.98 6.95
N LYS A 13 7.88 6.90 7.48
CA LYS A 13 8.63 5.90 8.27
C LYS A 13 9.74 5.24 7.46
N PHE A 14 9.46 4.83 6.23
CA PHE A 14 10.47 4.25 5.35
C PHE A 14 11.51 5.27 4.90
N HIS A 15 11.09 6.48 4.57
CA HIS A 15 11.99 7.52 4.06
C HIS A 15 12.94 8.06 5.15
N THR A 16 12.46 8.22 6.38
CA THR A 16 13.28 8.70 7.51
C THR A 16 14.04 7.59 8.21
N GLY A 17 13.72 6.33 7.94
CA GLY A 17 14.49 5.18 8.41
C GLY A 17 15.85 5.10 7.74
N THR A 18 16.85 4.62 8.46
CA THR A 18 18.24 4.56 7.98
C THR A 18 18.58 3.27 7.22
N ASP A 19 17.72 2.26 7.30
CA ASP A 19 18.01 0.91 6.81
C ASP A 19 17.43 0.65 5.40
N HIS A 20 16.63 1.59 4.89
CA HIS A 20 15.92 1.43 3.62
C HIS A 20 15.98 2.70 2.78
N GLU A 21 16.03 2.52 1.47
CA GLU A 21 15.91 3.59 0.49
C GLU A 21 14.58 3.48 -0.25
N VAL A 22 13.82 4.57 -0.27
CA VAL A 22 12.61 4.68 -1.10
C VAL A 22 13.01 5.09 -2.50
N VAL A 23 12.90 4.18 -3.46
CA VAL A 23 13.31 4.41 -4.86
C VAL A 23 12.19 5.00 -5.72
N ALA A 24 10.94 4.76 -5.39
CA ALA A 24 9.79 5.27 -6.12
C ALA A 24 8.52 5.25 -5.27
N VAL A 25 7.60 6.16 -5.57
CA VAL A 25 6.29 6.29 -4.92
C VAL A 25 5.20 6.20 -5.97
N TYR A 26 4.23 5.32 -5.74
CA TYR A 26 3.05 5.15 -6.59
C TYR A 26 1.80 5.49 -5.81
N CYS A 27 0.97 6.38 -6.35
CA CYS A 27 -0.34 6.71 -5.79
C CYS A 27 -1.38 6.86 -6.91
N ALA A 28 -2.66 6.94 -6.51
CA ALA A 28 -3.73 7.11 -7.50
C ALA A 28 -3.62 8.44 -8.25
N PRO A 29 -4.11 8.51 -9.49
CA PRO A 29 -4.19 9.77 -10.24
C PRO A 29 -4.96 10.85 -9.48
N ASP A 30 -4.55 12.10 -9.68
CA ASP A 30 -5.26 13.25 -9.15
C ASP A 30 -6.70 13.28 -9.70
N LYS A 31 -7.61 13.75 -8.87
CA LYS A 31 -9.02 13.93 -9.26
C LYS A 31 -9.33 15.42 -9.29
N GLU A 32 -9.97 15.85 -10.38
CA GLU A 32 -10.43 17.23 -10.52
C GLU A 32 -11.29 17.66 -9.32
N GLY A 33 -11.03 18.84 -8.80
CA GLY A 33 -11.74 19.39 -7.63
C GLY A 33 -11.43 18.72 -6.29
N LYS A 34 -10.45 17.81 -6.25
CA LYS A 34 -9.98 17.18 -5.00
C LYS A 34 -8.58 17.72 -4.62
N PRO A 35 -8.29 17.80 -3.32
CA PRO A 35 -6.94 18.14 -2.88
C PRO A 35 -5.93 17.08 -3.34
N VAL A 36 -4.67 17.50 -3.48
CA VAL A 36 -3.55 16.58 -3.76
C VAL A 36 -3.46 15.52 -2.66
N ASP A 37 -3.19 14.27 -3.07
CA ASP A 37 -3.04 13.18 -2.11
C ASP A 37 -1.85 13.45 -1.17
N PRO A 38 -2.00 13.25 0.15
CA PRO A 38 -0.91 13.46 1.11
C PRO A 38 0.38 12.68 0.82
N VAL A 39 0.27 11.50 0.19
CA VAL A 39 1.43 10.70 -0.23
C VAL A 39 2.21 11.43 -1.32
N LYS A 40 1.52 11.95 -2.33
CA LYS A 40 2.13 12.72 -3.41
C LYS A 40 2.78 13.99 -2.88
N GLU A 41 2.05 14.75 -2.08
CA GLU A 41 2.54 15.99 -1.49
C GLU A 41 3.82 15.78 -0.69
N TYR A 42 3.83 14.77 0.19
CA TYR A 42 5.02 14.44 0.97
C TYR A 42 6.18 13.98 0.08
N ALA A 43 5.95 13.05 -0.84
CA ALA A 43 6.99 12.54 -1.72
C ALA A 43 7.65 13.65 -2.55
N GLN A 44 6.86 14.57 -3.08
CA GLN A 44 7.37 15.74 -3.82
C GLN A 44 8.16 16.68 -2.92
N SER A 45 7.71 16.90 -1.68
CA SER A 45 8.40 17.79 -0.72
C SER A 45 9.79 17.31 -0.33
N VAL A 46 10.04 16.00 -0.41
CA VAL A 46 11.35 15.39 -0.08
C VAL A 46 12.10 14.89 -1.32
N GLY A 47 11.63 15.23 -2.52
CA GLY A 47 12.31 14.91 -3.78
C GLY A 47 12.25 13.48 -4.24
N LEU A 48 11.28 12.68 -3.77
CA LEU A 48 11.06 11.31 -4.24
C LEU A 48 10.28 11.29 -5.56
N PRO A 49 10.64 10.40 -6.50
CA PRO A 49 9.89 10.25 -7.74
C PRO A 49 8.49 9.70 -7.49
N VAL A 50 7.47 10.35 -8.07
CA VAL A 50 6.05 10.01 -7.93
C VAL A 50 5.47 9.60 -9.27
N PHE A 51 4.76 8.49 -9.28
CA PHE A 51 4.06 7.95 -10.45
C PHE A 51 2.58 7.72 -10.11
N GLN A 52 1.70 8.04 -11.04
CA GLN A 52 0.26 7.99 -10.84
C GLN A 52 -0.45 7.22 -11.96
N PRO A 53 -0.15 5.93 -12.16
CA PRO A 53 -0.80 5.14 -13.20
C PRO A 53 -2.28 4.93 -12.87
N SER A 54 -3.12 4.98 -13.89
CA SER A 54 -4.54 4.63 -13.78
C SER A 54 -4.78 3.12 -13.87
N ASN A 55 -3.82 2.38 -14.42
CA ASN A 55 -3.92 0.95 -14.65
C ASN A 55 -2.55 0.26 -14.55
N PHE A 56 -2.40 -0.62 -13.58
CA PHE A 56 -1.17 -1.39 -13.37
C PHE A 56 -1.02 -2.60 -14.32
N LYS A 57 -1.94 -2.82 -15.26
CA LYS A 57 -1.82 -3.85 -16.30
C LYS A 57 -1.09 -3.35 -17.54
N ASP A 58 -0.93 -2.04 -17.68
CA ASP A 58 -0.29 -1.45 -18.85
C ASP A 58 1.20 -1.82 -18.88
N GLN A 59 1.68 -2.26 -20.05
CA GLN A 59 3.06 -2.71 -20.23
C GLN A 59 4.08 -1.61 -19.89
N GLU A 60 3.77 -0.36 -20.22
CA GLU A 60 4.61 0.79 -19.89
C GLU A 60 4.78 0.95 -18.36
N VAL A 61 3.69 0.75 -17.61
CA VAL A 61 3.72 0.81 -16.13
C VAL A 61 4.55 -0.35 -15.56
N LEU A 62 4.39 -1.55 -16.10
CA LEU A 62 5.18 -2.72 -15.68
C LEU A 62 6.68 -2.50 -15.95
N ASP A 63 7.02 -1.95 -17.11
CA ASP A 63 8.41 -1.65 -17.47
C ASP A 63 9.00 -0.55 -16.57
N GLN A 64 8.18 0.45 -16.22
CA GLN A 64 8.56 1.48 -15.26
C GLN A 64 8.86 0.90 -13.88
N ILE A 65 8.00 0.01 -13.37
CA ILE A 65 8.23 -0.65 -12.08
C ILE A 65 9.52 -1.48 -12.12
N LYS A 66 9.77 -2.21 -13.20
CA LYS A 66 11.02 -2.96 -13.39
C LYS A 66 12.25 -2.07 -13.36
N SER A 67 12.16 -0.87 -13.94
CA SER A 67 13.29 0.06 -14.02
C SER A 67 13.81 0.54 -12.67
N HIS A 68 13.01 0.45 -11.61
CA HIS A 68 13.42 0.84 -10.27
C HIS A 68 14.31 -0.18 -9.58
N ASP A 69 14.34 -1.42 -10.06
CA ASP A 69 15.12 -2.53 -9.46
C ASP A 69 14.93 -2.64 -7.94
N ALA A 70 13.66 -2.51 -7.51
CA ALA A 70 13.32 -2.50 -6.10
C ALA A 70 13.37 -3.90 -5.48
N ASP A 71 13.82 -4.00 -4.24
CA ASP A 71 13.83 -5.26 -3.51
C ASP A 71 12.43 -5.66 -3.04
N LEU A 72 11.61 -4.70 -2.63
CA LEU A 72 10.28 -4.95 -2.06
C LEU A 72 9.31 -3.82 -2.43
N CYS A 73 8.07 -4.18 -2.71
CA CYS A 73 6.96 -3.23 -2.77
C CYS A 73 6.16 -3.25 -1.46
N VAL A 74 5.94 -2.09 -0.86
CA VAL A 74 5.06 -1.92 0.29
C VAL A 74 3.78 -1.25 -0.16
N MET A 75 2.65 -1.91 0.10
CA MET A 75 1.31 -1.43 -0.25
C MET A 75 0.58 -0.96 1.02
N ALA A 76 0.37 0.35 1.13
CA ALA A 76 -0.25 1.00 2.29
C ALA A 76 -1.46 1.82 1.85
N TYR A 77 -2.64 1.23 1.93
CA TYR A 77 -3.89 1.82 1.49
C TYR A 77 -3.93 2.06 -0.04
N VAL A 78 -3.94 0.99 -0.79
CA VAL A 78 -4.02 1.00 -2.27
C VAL A 78 -5.44 0.65 -2.70
N ILE A 79 -6.07 1.52 -3.49
CA ILE A 79 -7.45 1.34 -3.98
C ILE A 79 -7.52 0.89 -5.44
N ILE A 80 -6.43 1.02 -6.19
CA ILE A 80 -6.35 0.54 -7.56
C ILE A 80 -5.85 -0.90 -7.54
N PHE A 81 -6.51 -1.78 -8.28
CA PHE A 81 -6.08 -3.17 -8.38
C PHE A 81 -4.66 -3.28 -8.95
N VAL A 82 -3.79 -3.95 -8.23
CA VAL A 82 -2.42 -4.23 -8.63
C VAL A 82 -2.32 -5.72 -8.97
N PRO A 83 -2.19 -6.09 -10.25
CA PRO A 83 -2.16 -7.48 -10.68
C PRO A 83 -0.86 -8.19 -10.26
N GLU A 84 -0.88 -9.52 -10.27
CA GLU A 84 0.29 -10.36 -9.98
C GLU A 84 1.53 -9.94 -10.80
N ALA A 85 1.34 -9.67 -12.10
CA ALA A 85 2.41 -9.22 -12.99
C ALA A 85 3.13 -7.95 -12.50
N ALA A 86 2.45 -7.09 -11.73
CA ALA A 86 3.07 -5.91 -11.12
C ALA A 86 3.57 -6.20 -9.69
N ARG A 87 2.81 -6.98 -8.91
CA ARG A 87 3.19 -7.32 -7.53
C ARG A 87 4.48 -8.13 -7.43
N ASP A 88 4.75 -8.97 -8.42
CA ASP A 88 5.89 -9.90 -8.42
C ASP A 88 7.16 -9.32 -9.06
N ILE A 89 7.11 -8.10 -9.58
CA ILE A 89 8.29 -7.44 -10.16
C ILE A 89 9.41 -7.22 -9.15
N PRO A 90 9.16 -6.68 -7.93
CA PRO A 90 10.22 -6.53 -6.94
C PRO A 90 10.81 -7.88 -6.54
N LYS A 91 12.10 -7.90 -6.23
CA LYS A 91 12.85 -9.11 -5.92
C LYS A 91 12.22 -10.02 -4.87
N HIS A 92 11.60 -9.43 -3.85
CA HIS A 92 10.88 -10.13 -2.78
C HIS A 92 9.35 -9.93 -2.86
N GLY A 93 8.83 -9.52 -4.03
CA GLY A 93 7.42 -9.31 -4.26
C GLY A 93 6.86 -8.09 -3.54
N SER A 94 5.60 -8.20 -3.13
CA SER A 94 4.86 -7.11 -2.51
C SER A 94 4.21 -7.55 -1.21
N ILE A 95 4.24 -6.69 -0.21
CA ILE A 95 3.51 -6.86 1.05
C ILE A 95 2.43 -5.79 1.16
N CYS A 96 1.31 -6.15 1.78
CA CYS A 96 0.16 -5.27 1.95
C CYS A 96 -0.22 -5.18 3.42
N PHE A 97 -0.59 -3.98 3.84
CA PHE A 97 -1.16 -3.72 5.14
C PHE A 97 -2.69 -3.77 5.09
N HIS A 98 -3.29 -4.42 6.10
CA HIS A 98 -4.73 -4.40 6.31
C HIS A 98 -5.07 -4.15 7.78
N PRO A 99 -5.94 -3.18 8.12
CA PRO A 99 -6.22 -2.79 9.50
C PRO A 99 -7.28 -3.70 10.15
N SER A 100 -7.03 -4.99 10.16
CA SER A 100 -7.83 -5.99 10.88
C SER A 100 -6.96 -7.18 11.28
N LEU A 101 -7.54 -8.09 12.05
CA LEU A 101 -6.98 -9.42 12.31
C LEU A 101 -7.49 -10.38 11.22
N LEU A 102 -6.85 -10.38 10.05
CA LEU A 102 -7.23 -11.30 8.97
C LEU A 102 -7.25 -12.77 9.44
N PRO A 103 -8.21 -13.55 8.99
CA PRO A 103 -9.19 -13.32 7.92
C PRO A 103 -10.45 -12.55 8.33
N LEU A 104 -10.52 -12.02 9.54
CA LEU A 104 -11.66 -11.21 9.99
C LEU A 104 -11.65 -9.84 9.31
N HIS A 105 -12.84 -9.33 8.99
CA HIS A 105 -13.03 -7.98 8.45
C HIS A 105 -12.21 -7.70 7.18
N ARG A 106 -12.25 -8.59 6.20
CA ARG A 106 -11.73 -8.34 4.86
C ARG A 106 -12.47 -7.19 4.19
N GLY A 107 -11.84 -6.58 3.20
CA GLY A 107 -12.44 -5.55 2.37
C GLY A 107 -12.49 -4.16 2.99
N PRO A 108 -13.32 -3.28 2.45
CA PRO A 108 -13.39 -1.88 2.86
C PRO A 108 -13.99 -1.73 4.26
N SER A 109 -13.70 -0.59 4.91
CA SER A 109 -14.24 -0.24 6.22
C SER A 109 -13.88 -1.21 7.35
N SER A 110 -12.78 -1.92 7.23
CA SER A 110 -12.30 -2.90 8.20
C SER A 110 -11.97 -2.33 9.59
N ILE A 111 -11.88 -1.01 9.71
CA ILE A 111 -11.77 -0.31 11.01
C ILE A 111 -13.16 -0.06 11.60
N ASN A 112 -14.14 0.29 10.78
CA ASN A 112 -15.46 0.70 11.25
C ASN A 112 -16.32 -0.50 11.68
N TRP A 113 -16.29 -1.60 10.92
CA TRP A 113 -17.11 -2.76 11.19
C TRP A 113 -16.85 -3.41 12.55
N PRO A 114 -15.62 -3.61 13.01
CA PRO A 114 -15.35 -4.09 14.35
C PRO A 114 -15.99 -3.22 15.44
N ILE A 115 -15.92 -1.90 15.28
CA ILE A 115 -16.52 -0.95 16.23
C ILE A 115 -18.05 -1.08 16.24
N ILE A 116 -18.68 -1.12 15.06
CA ILE A 116 -20.13 -1.26 14.91
C ILE A 116 -20.64 -2.56 15.55
N TRP A 117 -19.88 -3.64 15.42
CA TRP A 117 -20.23 -4.94 15.99
C TRP A 117 -19.79 -5.13 17.45
N GLY A 118 -19.22 -4.11 18.07
CA GLY A 118 -18.81 -4.15 19.49
C GLY A 118 -17.62 -5.11 19.73
N ALA A 119 -16.73 -5.24 18.78
CA ALA A 119 -15.54 -6.06 18.95
C ALA A 119 -14.61 -5.43 20.00
N GLU A 120 -14.22 -6.22 20.99
CA GLU A 120 -13.30 -5.79 22.05
C GLU A 120 -11.85 -5.70 21.59
N LYS A 121 -11.53 -6.34 20.50
CA LYS A 121 -10.17 -6.46 19.94
C LYS A 121 -10.21 -6.33 18.44
N THR A 122 -9.25 -5.63 17.91
CA THR A 122 -8.93 -5.59 16.48
C THR A 122 -7.42 -5.74 16.31
N GLY A 123 -6.90 -5.37 15.17
CA GLY A 123 -5.47 -5.42 14.94
C GLY A 123 -5.10 -4.96 13.56
N LEU A 124 -3.89 -5.29 13.21
CA LEU A 124 -3.37 -5.08 11.87
C LEU A 124 -2.64 -6.33 11.39
N THR A 125 -2.69 -6.53 10.10
CA THR A 125 -2.05 -7.65 9.42
C THR A 125 -1.19 -7.11 8.29
N ILE A 126 0.02 -7.64 8.18
CA ILE A 126 0.87 -7.52 6.99
C ILE A 126 0.85 -8.89 6.31
N PHE A 127 0.56 -8.91 5.02
CA PHE A 127 0.39 -10.15 4.28
C PHE A 127 0.91 -10.02 2.83
N TYR A 128 1.16 -11.13 2.18
CA TYR A 128 1.46 -11.18 0.76
C TYR A 128 0.14 -11.23 -0.03
N PRO A 129 -0.26 -10.15 -0.73
CA PRO A 129 -1.54 -10.12 -1.44
C PRO A 129 -1.53 -11.08 -2.64
N ASN A 130 -2.67 -11.70 -2.89
CA ASN A 130 -2.97 -12.45 -4.11
C ASN A 130 -4.10 -11.76 -4.89
N ASP A 131 -4.76 -12.45 -5.83
CA ASP A 131 -5.85 -11.87 -6.61
C ASP A 131 -7.20 -11.86 -5.85
N GLY A 132 -7.27 -12.48 -4.69
CA GLY A 132 -8.44 -12.44 -3.81
C GLY A 132 -8.48 -11.17 -2.96
N LEU A 133 -9.63 -10.93 -2.33
CA LEU A 133 -9.84 -9.77 -1.47
C LEU A 133 -9.19 -9.99 -0.09
N ASP A 134 -8.11 -9.26 0.17
CA ASP A 134 -7.37 -9.34 1.44
C ASP A 134 -7.07 -10.79 1.86
N GLU A 135 -6.67 -11.56 0.87
CA GLU A 135 -6.21 -12.93 0.99
C GLU A 135 -4.70 -12.99 0.74
N GLY A 136 -4.14 -14.10 1.11
CA GLY A 136 -2.73 -14.37 0.95
C GLY A 136 -2.08 -14.75 2.27
N GLU A 137 -0.84 -15.12 2.19
CA GLU A 137 -0.07 -15.58 3.34
C GLU A 137 0.20 -14.44 4.31
N ILE A 138 -0.10 -14.66 5.59
CA ILE A 138 0.14 -13.68 6.65
C ILE A 138 1.61 -13.70 7.04
N LEU A 139 2.26 -12.55 6.90
CA LEU A 139 3.65 -12.35 7.32
C LEU A 139 3.73 -11.92 8.78
N LEU A 140 2.89 -10.99 9.21
CA LEU A 140 2.90 -10.43 10.55
C LEU A 140 1.49 -10.00 10.95
N GLN A 141 1.16 -10.20 12.21
CA GLN A 141 -0.12 -9.77 12.76
C GLN A 141 0.06 -9.21 14.17
N LYS A 142 -0.55 -8.07 14.47
CA LYS A 142 -0.52 -7.43 15.78
C LYS A 142 -1.92 -7.13 16.28
N LYS A 143 -2.25 -7.61 17.47
CA LYS A 143 -3.50 -7.28 18.15
C LYS A 143 -3.43 -5.88 18.76
N LEU A 144 -4.56 -5.19 18.69
CA LEU A 144 -4.83 -3.91 19.34
C LEU A 144 -6.08 -4.07 20.21
N LYS A 145 -6.08 -3.41 21.37
CA LYS A 145 -7.25 -3.33 22.25
C LYS A 145 -8.00 -2.04 22.02
#